data_3e4e093fc36531620b26dc2bb37aa06e
#
_entry.id   3e4e093fc36531620b26dc2bb37aa06e
#
_cell.length_a   1.000
_cell.length_b   1.000
_cell.length_c   1.000
_cell.angle_alpha   90.00
_cell.angle_beta   90.00
_cell.angle_gamma   90.00
#
_symmetry.space_group_name_H-M   'P 1'
#
loop_
_entity.id
_entity.type
_entity.pdbx_description
1 polymer ?
#
loop_
_entity_poly.entity_id
_entity_poly.type
_entity_poly.pdbx_seq_one_letter_code
_entity_poly.pdbx_strand_id
1 'polypeptide(L)'
;MKITMYGNGSAGNHGCEAIIRGTVQLLGANEYCVLSENCGEDAQYGLNALAELVPAKETRKKDFGFLRAYAKLKLTGNYTDMDGLYYLPAIQNCKKNTDIALSIGGDNYCYGNTAIYAYLNRAFGKQSIKTVLWGCSIEPDVVAEPSTSEDLRHYALVAARESITYEAVKAAGANVVQIPDPAFCMQPKECAMDERFLKSEVIGINISPMIIHNERNAGAAYANYKALIQYIMDNTDASIALTPHVVWANNDDRIPLKQLYDDFDQNPRLILVEDHTAPELKYIISKCSFFVGARTHATIAAYSTGVPTLVVGYSVKARGIARDLFGLEDGYVLPVQQLKESNELTQAFIGLYEKRDAIRAHLNEMLPGYIARADAARKALEELAEA
;
A
#
# COMPACT_ATOMS: atom_id res chain seq x y z
N MET A 1 -19.47 13.23 9.09
CA MET A 1 -19.82 11.80 8.86
C MET A 1 -19.11 10.93 9.88
N LYS A 2 -19.67 9.76 10.15
CA LYS A 2 -19.02 8.68 10.91
C LYS A 2 -18.54 7.61 9.92
N ILE A 3 -17.24 7.46 9.80
CA ILE A 3 -16.58 6.63 8.79
C ILE A 3 -15.91 5.44 9.48
N THR A 4 -16.31 4.22 9.14
CA THR A 4 -15.64 3.02 9.59
C THR A 4 -14.70 2.49 8.51
N MET A 5 -13.42 2.32 8.82
CA MET A 5 -12.39 1.74 7.96
C MET A 5 -12.17 0.28 8.35
N TYR A 6 -12.10 -0.62 7.35
CA TYR A 6 -11.92 -2.06 7.58
C TYR A 6 -11.09 -2.73 6.49
N GLY A 7 -10.67 -3.96 6.74
CA GLY A 7 -9.94 -4.77 5.76
C GLY A 7 -8.52 -4.28 5.50
N ASN A 8 -7.92 -3.58 6.45
CA ASN A 8 -6.54 -3.14 6.42
C ASN A 8 -5.66 -4.04 7.29
N GLY A 9 -4.39 -4.16 6.95
CA GLY A 9 -3.42 -4.74 7.84
C GLY A 9 -3.04 -3.78 8.97
N SER A 10 -2.28 -4.25 9.96
CA SER A 10 -1.78 -3.40 11.04
C SER A 10 -0.62 -2.50 10.58
N ALA A 11 -0.35 -1.46 11.37
CA ALA A 11 0.57 -0.37 11.05
C ALA A 11 2.06 -0.75 10.97
N GLY A 12 2.46 -1.93 11.43
CA GLY A 12 3.78 -2.49 11.15
C GLY A 12 4.04 -2.74 9.65
N ASN A 13 2.99 -2.64 8.82
CA ASN A 13 3.09 -2.30 7.41
C ASN A 13 2.79 -0.80 7.27
N HIS A 14 3.81 0.02 7.11
CA HIS A 14 3.65 1.48 7.01
C HIS A 14 2.85 1.92 5.78
N GLY A 15 2.64 1.04 4.81
CA GLY A 15 1.67 1.25 3.75
C GLY A 15 0.23 1.24 4.25
N CYS A 16 -0.11 0.32 5.16
CA CYS A 16 -1.41 0.27 5.81
C CYS A 16 -1.64 1.52 6.70
N GLU A 17 -0.62 1.92 7.44
CA GLU A 17 -0.62 3.18 8.21
C GLU A 17 -0.82 4.39 7.29
N ALA A 18 -0.08 4.47 6.17
CA ALA A 18 -0.13 5.57 5.22
C ALA A 18 -1.52 5.75 4.58
N ILE A 19 -2.20 4.64 4.25
CA ILE A 19 -3.57 4.67 3.72
C ILE A 19 -4.55 5.26 4.75
N ILE A 20 -4.49 4.84 6.02
CA ILE A 20 -5.35 5.39 7.09
C ILE A 20 -5.09 6.89 7.24
N ARG A 21 -3.84 7.29 7.42
CA ARG A 21 -3.46 8.70 7.60
C ARG A 21 -3.82 9.55 6.40
N GLY A 22 -3.53 9.09 5.20
CA GLY A 22 -3.87 9.76 3.95
C GLY A 22 -5.39 9.90 3.78
N THR A 23 -6.17 8.87 4.13
CA THR A 23 -7.64 8.92 4.10
C THR A 23 -8.19 9.95 5.09
N VAL A 24 -7.70 9.98 6.32
CA VAL A 24 -8.11 10.98 7.33
C VAL A 24 -7.77 12.40 6.86
N GLN A 25 -6.59 12.61 6.30
CA GLN A 25 -6.19 13.93 5.79
C GLN A 25 -7.03 14.36 4.58
N LEU A 26 -7.32 13.42 3.66
CA LEU A 26 -8.15 13.68 2.49
C LEU A 26 -9.59 14.03 2.85
N LEU A 27 -10.19 13.27 3.76
CA LEU A 27 -11.61 13.43 4.12
C LEU A 27 -11.84 14.50 5.21
N GLY A 28 -10.80 14.90 5.94
CA GLY A 28 -10.85 16.02 6.88
C GLY A 28 -11.62 15.73 8.17
N ALA A 29 -12.35 16.70 8.65
CA ALA A 29 -13.01 16.67 9.96
C ALA A 29 -14.25 15.76 9.99
N ASN A 30 -14.03 14.47 10.22
CA ASN A 30 -15.03 13.43 10.41
C ASN A 30 -14.74 12.62 11.69
N GLU A 31 -15.68 11.79 12.12
CA GLU A 31 -15.43 10.79 13.16
C GLU A 31 -14.95 9.49 12.47
N TYR A 32 -13.80 8.97 12.90
CA TYR A 32 -13.20 7.78 12.29
C TYR A 32 -13.14 6.64 13.29
N CYS A 33 -13.48 5.44 12.81
CA CYS A 33 -13.28 4.17 13.49
C CYS A 33 -12.49 3.24 12.58
N VAL A 34 -11.50 2.53 13.11
CA VAL A 34 -10.76 1.49 12.40
C VAL A 34 -11.06 0.14 13.02
N LEU A 35 -11.62 -0.79 12.23
CA LEU A 35 -11.66 -2.19 12.60
C LEU A 35 -10.25 -2.76 12.42
N SER A 36 -9.48 -2.77 13.48
CA SER A 36 -8.05 -3.08 13.50
C SER A 36 -7.81 -4.57 13.69
N GLU A 37 -6.90 -5.14 12.89
CA GLU A 37 -6.41 -6.51 13.06
C GLU A 37 -5.46 -6.63 14.28
N ASN A 38 -4.82 -5.52 14.69
CA ASN A 38 -3.94 -5.45 15.85
C ASN A 38 -3.95 -4.03 16.46
N CYS A 39 -4.91 -3.77 17.36
CA CYS A 39 -5.07 -2.46 18.00
C CYS A 39 -3.79 -2.02 18.78
N GLY A 40 -3.03 -2.97 19.34
CA GLY A 40 -1.80 -2.64 20.09
C GLY A 40 -0.72 -2.07 19.16
N GLU A 41 -0.48 -2.72 18.02
CA GLU A 41 0.47 -2.25 17.01
C GLU A 41 0.01 -0.93 16.37
N ASP A 42 -1.27 -0.81 16.02
CA ASP A 42 -1.83 0.42 15.46
C ASP A 42 -1.70 1.61 16.43
N ALA A 43 -1.93 1.37 17.73
CA ALA A 43 -1.74 2.37 18.78
C ALA A 43 -0.25 2.74 18.99
N GLN A 44 0.67 1.78 18.86
CA GLN A 44 2.12 2.03 18.93
C GLN A 44 2.58 3.03 17.88
N TYR A 45 2.01 2.98 16.67
CA TYR A 45 2.27 3.94 15.59
C TYR A 45 1.34 5.17 15.63
N GLY A 46 0.58 5.36 16.72
CA GLY A 46 -0.20 6.57 17.00
C GLY A 46 -1.49 6.72 16.18
N LEU A 47 -2.04 5.64 15.64
CA LEU A 47 -3.32 5.69 14.91
C LEU A 47 -4.51 5.96 15.82
N ASN A 48 -4.41 5.63 17.11
CA ASN A 48 -5.42 5.94 18.13
C ASN A 48 -5.62 7.45 18.39
N ALA A 49 -4.70 8.30 17.93
CA ALA A 49 -4.87 9.75 17.94
C ALA A 49 -5.73 10.28 16.77
N LEU A 50 -5.96 9.45 15.75
CA LEU A 50 -6.68 9.81 14.52
C LEU A 50 -8.06 9.16 14.43
N ALA A 51 -8.23 7.97 15.01
CA ALA A 51 -9.42 7.15 14.91
C ALA A 51 -9.66 6.32 16.19
N GLU A 52 -10.89 5.97 16.46
CA GLU A 52 -11.20 4.92 17.42
C GLU A 52 -10.72 3.57 16.89
N LEU A 53 -9.89 2.85 17.64
CA LEU A 53 -9.42 1.51 17.28
C LEU A 53 -10.31 0.46 17.92
N VAL A 54 -11.00 -0.33 17.10
CA VAL A 54 -11.87 -1.43 17.55
C VAL A 54 -11.31 -2.74 17.00
N PRO A 55 -11.19 -3.80 17.81
CA PRO A 55 -10.74 -5.09 17.29
C PRO A 55 -11.64 -5.58 16.15
N ALA A 56 -11.04 -5.88 14.99
CA ALA A 56 -11.77 -6.37 13.82
C ALA A 56 -12.39 -7.75 14.07
N LYS A 57 -11.71 -8.56 14.86
CA LYS A 57 -12.12 -9.93 15.19
C LYS A 57 -12.38 -10.08 16.69
N GLU A 58 -13.50 -10.71 16.98
CA GLU A 58 -13.88 -11.06 18.36
C GLU A 58 -14.16 -12.56 18.48
N THR A 59 -13.86 -13.11 19.66
CA THR A 59 -14.23 -14.51 19.96
C THR A 59 -15.73 -14.68 19.98
N ARG A 60 -16.22 -15.70 19.28
CA ARG A 60 -17.66 -15.95 19.18
C ARG A 60 -18.07 -17.25 19.88
N LYS A 61 -19.25 -17.23 20.52
CA LYS A 61 -19.89 -18.45 21.05
C LYS A 61 -20.26 -19.39 19.91
N LYS A 62 -20.22 -20.70 20.17
CA LYS A 62 -20.62 -21.74 19.21
C LYS A 62 -22.16 -21.77 19.07
N ASP A 63 -22.68 -20.80 18.34
CA ASP A 63 -24.11 -20.66 18.03
C ASP A 63 -24.49 -21.42 16.74
N PHE A 64 -25.76 -21.26 16.30
CA PHE A 64 -26.23 -21.88 15.05
C PHE A 64 -25.46 -21.38 13.81
N GLY A 65 -25.05 -20.11 13.77
CA GLY A 65 -24.22 -19.55 12.72
C GLY A 65 -22.86 -20.26 12.63
N PHE A 66 -22.23 -20.54 13.77
CA PHE A 66 -20.99 -21.31 13.84
C PHE A 66 -21.19 -22.73 13.32
N LEU A 67 -22.26 -23.42 13.73
CA LEU A 67 -22.54 -24.79 13.29
C LEU A 67 -22.74 -24.85 11.77
N ARG A 68 -23.46 -23.89 11.19
CA ARG A 68 -23.68 -23.78 9.74
C ARG A 68 -22.36 -23.53 8.99
N ALA A 69 -21.55 -22.59 9.43
CA ALA A 69 -20.26 -22.30 8.82
C ALA A 69 -19.29 -23.50 8.92
N TYR A 70 -19.29 -24.18 10.07
CA TYR A 70 -18.50 -25.39 10.27
C TYR A 70 -18.95 -26.53 9.35
N ALA A 71 -20.26 -26.75 9.21
CA ALA A 71 -20.80 -27.75 8.27
C ALA A 71 -20.38 -27.42 6.84
N LYS A 72 -20.48 -26.16 6.41
CA LYS A 72 -20.03 -25.71 5.09
C LYS A 72 -18.53 -25.95 4.89
N LEU A 73 -17.71 -25.60 5.88
CA LEU A 73 -16.27 -25.87 5.84
C LEU A 73 -15.98 -27.36 5.64
N LYS A 74 -16.66 -28.25 6.38
CA LYS A 74 -16.50 -29.70 6.25
C LYS A 74 -16.91 -30.24 4.89
N LEU A 75 -17.92 -29.64 4.25
CA LEU A 75 -18.42 -30.07 2.95
C LEU A 75 -17.59 -29.48 1.79
N THR A 76 -17.05 -28.29 1.89
CA THR A 76 -16.45 -27.53 0.78
C THR A 76 -14.94 -27.27 0.93
N GLY A 77 -14.37 -27.47 2.12
CA GLY A 77 -13.00 -27.03 2.44
C GLY A 77 -12.81 -25.51 2.51
N ASN A 78 -13.87 -24.71 2.35
CA ASN A 78 -13.79 -23.25 2.30
C ASN A 78 -13.94 -22.63 3.68
N TYR A 79 -12.91 -21.89 4.13
CA TYR A 79 -12.83 -21.26 5.44
C TYR A 79 -13.54 -19.89 5.52
N THR A 80 -13.95 -19.30 4.41
CA THR A 80 -14.46 -17.91 4.33
C THR A 80 -15.59 -17.62 5.35
N ASP A 81 -16.59 -18.50 5.46
CA ASP A 81 -17.70 -18.28 6.37
C ASP A 81 -17.24 -18.40 7.84
N MET A 82 -16.29 -19.30 8.14
CA MET A 82 -15.71 -19.42 9.48
C MET A 82 -14.91 -18.19 9.86
N ASP A 83 -14.03 -17.73 8.98
CA ASP A 83 -13.22 -16.52 9.21
C ASP A 83 -14.11 -15.29 9.32
N GLY A 84 -15.11 -15.17 8.45
CA GLY A 84 -16.06 -14.05 8.45
C GLY A 84 -16.88 -13.93 9.73
N LEU A 85 -17.17 -15.05 10.42
CA LEU A 85 -17.91 -15.05 11.68
C LEU A 85 -17.22 -14.23 12.78
N TYR A 86 -15.89 -14.19 12.80
CA TYR A 86 -15.14 -13.44 13.80
C TYR A 86 -15.26 -11.92 13.62
N TYR A 87 -15.57 -11.44 12.42
CA TYR A 87 -15.78 -10.02 12.13
C TYR A 87 -17.22 -9.54 12.42
N LEU A 88 -18.20 -10.46 12.46
CA LEU A 88 -19.61 -10.06 12.58
C LEU A 88 -19.94 -9.24 13.84
N PRO A 89 -19.38 -9.53 15.04
CA PRO A 89 -19.69 -8.71 16.22
C PRO A 89 -19.27 -7.26 16.03
N ALA A 90 -18.04 -7.02 15.55
CA ALA A 90 -17.54 -5.66 15.28
C ALA A 90 -18.42 -4.94 14.25
N ILE A 91 -18.79 -5.60 13.14
CA ILE A 91 -19.66 -5.04 12.09
C ILE A 91 -21.07 -4.73 12.65
N GLN A 92 -21.63 -5.61 13.49
CA GLN A 92 -22.96 -5.38 14.11
C GLN A 92 -22.92 -4.19 15.07
N ASN A 93 -21.83 -4.02 15.81
CA ASN A 93 -21.64 -2.89 16.73
C ASN A 93 -21.49 -1.56 15.98
N CYS A 94 -20.95 -1.55 14.76
CA CYS A 94 -20.82 -0.36 13.93
C CYS A 94 -22.17 0.26 13.51
N LYS A 95 -23.26 -0.52 13.45
CA LYS A 95 -24.57 -0.09 12.91
C LYS A 95 -25.07 1.26 13.42
N LYS A 96 -24.78 1.60 14.68
CA LYS A 96 -25.25 2.83 15.31
C LYS A 96 -24.33 4.03 15.10
N ASN A 97 -23.09 3.76 14.65
CA ASN A 97 -22.01 4.73 14.64
C ASN A 97 -21.26 4.75 13.28
N THR A 98 -21.93 4.37 12.18
CA THR A 98 -21.31 4.34 10.85
C THR A 98 -22.30 4.81 9.80
N ASP A 99 -21.94 5.87 9.09
CA ASP A 99 -22.68 6.35 7.92
C ASP A 99 -22.17 5.61 6.66
N ILE A 100 -20.85 5.45 6.53
CA ILE A 100 -20.18 4.75 5.43
C ILE A 100 -19.06 3.87 5.97
N ALA A 101 -18.88 2.68 5.37
CA ALA A 101 -17.77 1.78 5.65
C ALA A 101 -16.79 1.71 4.45
N LEU A 102 -15.53 2.01 4.70
CA LEU A 102 -14.47 1.99 3.69
C LEU A 102 -13.64 0.71 3.82
N SER A 103 -13.59 -0.12 2.78
CA SER A 103 -12.64 -1.22 2.65
C SER A 103 -11.32 -0.63 2.15
N ILE A 104 -10.36 -0.40 3.06
CA ILE A 104 -9.17 0.42 2.80
C ILE A 104 -7.89 -0.38 2.55
N GLY A 105 -7.94 -1.68 2.47
CA GLY A 105 -6.75 -2.53 2.38
C GLY A 105 -5.98 -2.46 1.05
N GLY A 106 -6.29 -1.54 0.15
CA GLY A 106 -5.59 -1.32 -1.12
C GLY A 106 -5.41 -2.54 -2.02
N ASP A 107 -4.95 -3.63 -1.46
CA ASP A 107 -4.65 -4.91 -2.11
C ASP A 107 -5.73 -5.99 -1.88
N ASN A 108 -6.85 -5.67 -1.22
CA ASN A 108 -7.88 -6.62 -0.80
C ASN A 108 -8.43 -7.50 -1.94
N TYR A 109 -8.45 -6.99 -3.15
CA TYR A 109 -8.89 -7.68 -4.35
C TYR A 109 -7.75 -7.94 -5.34
N CYS A 110 -6.51 -7.53 -5.03
CA CYS A 110 -5.42 -7.49 -6.01
C CYS A 110 -4.98 -8.89 -6.49
N TYR A 111 -5.04 -9.90 -5.62
CA TYR A 111 -4.42 -11.21 -5.85
C TYR A 111 -5.41 -12.38 -5.87
N GLY A 112 -6.69 -12.15 -6.09
CA GLY A 112 -7.69 -13.18 -6.34
C GLY A 112 -8.32 -13.85 -5.12
N ASN A 113 -7.79 -13.78 -3.90
CA ASN A 113 -8.44 -14.31 -2.70
C ASN A 113 -9.47 -13.32 -2.12
N THR A 114 -10.53 -13.04 -2.88
CA THR A 114 -11.48 -11.97 -2.61
C THR A 114 -12.64 -12.38 -1.69
N ALA A 115 -12.83 -13.68 -1.46
CA ALA A 115 -14.03 -14.23 -0.82
C ALA A 115 -14.32 -13.66 0.58
N ILE A 116 -13.28 -13.37 1.38
CA ILE A 116 -13.46 -12.77 2.71
C ILE A 116 -13.96 -11.33 2.60
N TYR A 117 -13.43 -10.53 1.67
CA TYR A 117 -13.84 -9.14 1.49
C TYR A 117 -15.25 -9.04 0.93
N ALA A 118 -15.62 -9.94 0.01
CA ALA A 118 -16.98 -10.11 -0.45
C ALA A 118 -17.95 -10.48 0.69
N TYR A 119 -17.51 -11.32 1.64
CA TYR A 119 -18.28 -11.64 2.83
C TYR A 119 -18.48 -10.39 3.72
N LEU A 120 -17.42 -9.62 3.97
CA LEU A 120 -17.47 -8.40 4.79
C LEU A 120 -18.36 -7.33 4.14
N ASN A 121 -18.22 -7.12 2.81
CA ASN A 121 -19.07 -6.22 2.04
C ASN A 121 -20.56 -6.54 2.25
N ARG A 122 -20.95 -7.80 2.04
CA ARG A 122 -22.32 -8.26 2.28
C ARG A 122 -22.75 -8.17 3.74
N ALA A 123 -21.83 -8.34 4.70
CA ALA A 123 -22.14 -8.23 6.12
C ALA A 123 -22.50 -6.78 6.52
N PHE A 124 -21.77 -5.79 6.01
CA PHE A 124 -22.11 -4.37 6.18
C PHE A 124 -23.44 -4.03 5.48
N GLY A 125 -23.65 -4.50 4.26
CA GLY A 125 -24.91 -4.31 3.53
C GLY A 125 -26.15 -4.85 4.30
N LYS A 126 -26.01 -5.98 5.01
CA LYS A 126 -27.07 -6.51 5.90
C LYS A 126 -27.39 -5.61 7.10
N GLN A 127 -26.47 -4.72 7.47
CA GLN A 127 -26.70 -3.68 8.47
C GLN A 127 -27.23 -2.38 7.85
N SER A 128 -27.52 -2.35 6.55
CA SER A 128 -27.90 -1.15 5.78
C SER A 128 -26.81 -0.07 5.78
N ILE A 129 -25.54 -0.45 5.91
CA ILE A 129 -24.38 0.44 5.81
C ILE A 129 -23.86 0.36 4.38
N LYS A 130 -23.72 1.51 3.71
CA LYS A 130 -23.09 1.59 2.40
C LYS A 130 -21.60 1.32 2.52
N THR A 131 -21.07 0.56 1.58
CA THR A 131 -19.65 0.20 1.52
C THR A 131 -18.97 0.83 0.31
N VAL A 132 -17.72 1.24 0.49
CA VAL A 132 -16.87 1.74 -0.58
C VAL A 132 -15.57 0.96 -0.57
N LEU A 133 -15.15 0.43 -1.73
CA LEU A 133 -13.83 -0.13 -1.89
C LEU A 133 -12.86 1.01 -2.19
N TRP A 134 -11.98 1.33 -1.23
CA TRP A 134 -11.25 2.58 -1.16
C TRP A 134 -9.77 2.45 -1.48
N GLY A 135 -9.29 3.18 -2.48
CA GLY A 135 -7.86 3.22 -2.85
C GLY A 135 -7.34 1.86 -3.34
N CYS A 136 -8.13 1.10 -4.09
CA CYS A 136 -7.81 -0.26 -4.48
C CYS A 136 -7.02 -0.35 -5.80
N SER A 137 -6.21 -1.43 -5.92
CA SER A 137 -5.70 -1.95 -7.18
C SER A 137 -6.14 -3.39 -7.35
N ILE A 138 -6.56 -3.77 -8.55
CA ILE A 138 -7.08 -5.09 -8.89
C ILE A 138 -6.52 -5.50 -10.25
N GLU A 139 -5.92 -6.70 -10.34
CA GLU A 139 -5.48 -7.23 -11.64
C GLU A 139 -6.70 -7.41 -12.56
N PRO A 140 -6.62 -7.05 -13.85
CA PRO A 140 -7.75 -7.12 -14.77
C PRO A 140 -8.37 -8.51 -14.93
N ASP A 141 -7.58 -9.57 -14.84
CA ASP A 141 -8.05 -10.96 -14.86
C ASP A 141 -8.85 -11.32 -13.61
N VAL A 142 -8.49 -10.78 -12.43
CA VAL A 142 -9.26 -10.91 -11.20
C VAL A 142 -10.59 -10.16 -11.29
N VAL A 143 -10.61 -8.96 -11.88
CA VAL A 143 -11.86 -8.22 -12.15
C VAL A 143 -12.77 -9.01 -13.09
N ALA A 144 -12.21 -9.69 -14.09
CA ALA A 144 -12.96 -10.47 -15.08
C ALA A 144 -13.60 -11.75 -14.50
N GLU A 145 -13.20 -12.21 -13.31
CA GLU A 145 -13.84 -13.32 -12.64
C GLU A 145 -15.30 -12.97 -12.30
N PRO A 146 -16.29 -13.82 -12.68
CA PRO A 146 -17.72 -13.50 -12.48
C PRO A 146 -18.09 -13.17 -11.02
N SER A 147 -17.51 -13.90 -10.06
CA SER A 147 -17.76 -13.67 -8.63
C SER A 147 -17.20 -12.34 -8.14
N THR A 148 -16.04 -11.94 -8.64
CA THR A 148 -15.41 -10.67 -8.31
C THR A 148 -16.16 -9.50 -8.96
N SER A 149 -16.49 -9.59 -10.25
CA SER A 149 -17.31 -8.60 -10.95
C SER A 149 -18.66 -8.37 -10.29
N GLU A 150 -19.33 -9.47 -9.86
CA GLU A 150 -20.60 -9.37 -9.13
C GLU A 150 -20.42 -8.63 -7.80
N ASP A 151 -19.40 -8.98 -7.02
CA ASP A 151 -19.17 -8.35 -5.72
C ASP A 151 -18.77 -6.87 -5.85
N LEU A 152 -17.97 -6.50 -6.84
CA LEU A 152 -17.61 -5.11 -7.11
C LEU A 152 -18.84 -4.24 -7.40
N ARG A 153 -19.88 -4.78 -8.05
CA ARG A 153 -21.15 -4.08 -8.26
C ARG A 153 -22.00 -3.91 -7.00
N HIS A 154 -21.70 -4.65 -5.93
CA HIS A 154 -22.38 -4.47 -4.63
C HIS A 154 -21.80 -3.33 -3.78
N TYR A 155 -20.59 -2.85 -4.09
CA TYR A 155 -20.09 -1.62 -3.48
C TYR A 155 -20.88 -0.41 -3.99
N ALA A 156 -21.20 0.52 -3.11
CA ALA A 156 -21.82 1.79 -3.50
C ALA A 156 -20.90 2.60 -4.44
N LEU A 157 -19.57 2.45 -4.22
CA LEU A 157 -18.52 3.06 -5.04
C LEU A 157 -17.25 2.22 -4.94
N VAL A 158 -16.50 2.13 -6.04
CA VAL A 158 -15.12 1.66 -6.08
C VAL A 158 -14.23 2.86 -6.39
N ALA A 159 -13.31 3.20 -5.49
CA ALA A 159 -12.31 4.23 -5.69
C ALA A 159 -10.98 3.57 -6.09
N ALA A 160 -10.73 3.47 -7.40
CA ALA A 160 -9.54 2.87 -7.96
C ALA A 160 -8.35 3.85 -7.89
N ARG A 161 -7.19 3.40 -7.39
CA ARG A 161 -6.02 4.27 -7.20
C ARG A 161 -5.12 4.42 -8.42
N GLU A 162 -5.41 3.72 -9.52
CA GLU A 162 -4.68 3.82 -10.78
C GLU A 162 -5.57 3.44 -11.96
N SER A 163 -5.15 3.85 -13.16
CA SER A 163 -5.94 3.79 -14.38
C SER A 163 -6.25 2.36 -14.85
N ILE A 164 -5.36 1.39 -14.67
CA ILE A 164 -5.57 0.01 -15.13
C ILE A 164 -6.74 -0.62 -14.38
N THR A 165 -6.77 -0.47 -13.05
CA THR A 165 -7.91 -0.93 -12.22
C THR A 165 -9.19 -0.15 -12.56
N TYR A 166 -9.10 1.17 -12.71
CA TYR A 166 -10.26 2.00 -13.07
C TYR A 166 -10.93 1.50 -14.34
N GLU A 167 -10.17 1.29 -15.42
CA GLU A 167 -10.73 0.82 -16.70
C GLU A 167 -11.31 -0.59 -16.60
N ALA A 168 -10.64 -1.51 -15.88
CA ALA A 168 -11.13 -2.87 -15.69
C ALA A 168 -12.46 -2.89 -14.91
N VAL A 169 -12.54 -2.16 -13.80
CA VAL A 169 -13.76 -2.09 -12.95
C VAL A 169 -14.91 -1.40 -13.68
N LYS A 170 -14.62 -0.35 -14.45
CA LYS A 170 -15.59 0.33 -15.30
C LYS A 170 -16.16 -0.61 -16.36
N ALA A 171 -15.32 -1.39 -17.02
CA ALA A 171 -15.73 -2.41 -17.99
C ALA A 171 -16.60 -3.52 -17.36
N ALA A 172 -16.38 -3.84 -16.08
CA ALA A 172 -17.20 -4.77 -15.30
C ALA A 172 -18.58 -4.19 -14.89
N GLY A 173 -18.85 -2.92 -15.17
CA GLY A 173 -20.12 -2.25 -14.89
C GLY A 173 -20.35 -1.87 -13.43
N ALA A 174 -19.29 -1.76 -12.61
CA ALA A 174 -19.39 -1.24 -11.26
C ALA A 174 -19.32 0.30 -11.26
N ASN A 175 -19.88 0.92 -10.21
CA ASN A 175 -19.74 2.36 -10.00
C ASN A 175 -18.30 2.65 -9.55
N VAL A 176 -17.53 3.39 -10.35
CA VAL A 176 -16.09 3.58 -10.10
C VAL A 176 -15.66 5.02 -10.33
N VAL A 177 -14.74 5.48 -9.48
CA VAL A 177 -14.01 6.74 -9.63
C VAL A 177 -12.51 6.47 -9.55
N GLN A 178 -11.73 7.20 -10.34
CA GLN A 178 -10.28 7.15 -10.25
C GLN A 178 -9.80 8.24 -9.27
N ILE A 179 -8.95 7.85 -8.31
CA ILE A 179 -8.32 8.73 -7.34
C ILE A 179 -6.81 8.42 -7.27
N PRO A 180 -5.95 9.31 -6.76
CA PRO A 180 -4.62 8.89 -6.33
C PRO A 180 -4.73 7.94 -5.13
N ASP A 181 -3.73 7.09 -4.92
CA ASP A 181 -3.63 6.35 -3.65
C ASP A 181 -3.70 7.33 -2.47
N PRO A 182 -4.50 7.07 -1.43
CA PRO A 182 -4.63 7.97 -0.29
C PRO A 182 -3.29 8.36 0.37
N ALA A 183 -2.27 7.49 0.29
CA ALA A 183 -0.94 7.79 0.82
C ALA A 183 -0.22 8.97 0.12
N PHE A 184 -0.63 9.34 -1.12
CA PHE A 184 -0.16 10.59 -1.73
C PHE A 184 -0.57 11.82 -0.92
N CYS A 185 -1.75 11.80 -0.31
CA CYS A 185 -2.28 12.91 0.48
C CYS A 185 -1.63 13.02 1.87
N MET A 186 -1.00 11.95 2.37
CA MET A 186 -0.33 11.95 3.68
C MET A 186 0.84 12.96 3.68
N GLN A 187 0.84 13.89 4.63
CA GLN A 187 1.93 14.84 4.78
C GLN A 187 3.14 14.21 5.47
N PRO A 188 4.38 14.52 5.04
CA PRO A 188 5.58 14.11 5.74
C PRO A 188 5.65 14.79 7.12
N LYS A 189 6.21 14.07 8.11
CA LYS A 189 6.46 14.59 9.46
C LYS A 189 7.96 14.60 9.70
N GLU A 190 8.49 15.77 10.03
CA GLU A 190 9.89 15.92 10.38
C GLU A 190 10.28 15.04 11.59
N CYS A 191 11.43 14.40 11.48
CA CYS A 191 12.01 13.55 12.52
C CYS A 191 13.53 13.67 12.52
N ALA A 192 14.14 13.15 13.60
CA ALA A 192 15.59 12.97 13.63
C ALA A 192 16.02 11.98 12.55
N MET A 193 17.10 12.27 11.85
CA MET A 193 17.67 11.42 10.81
C MET A 193 19.21 11.47 10.89
N ASP A 194 19.85 10.53 10.23
CA ASP A 194 21.31 10.48 10.16
C ASP A 194 21.87 11.77 9.53
N GLU A 195 22.94 12.29 10.10
CA GLU A 195 23.53 13.57 9.65
C GLU A 195 24.04 13.56 8.20
N ARG A 196 24.30 12.37 7.65
CA ARG A 196 24.72 12.16 6.25
C ARG A 196 23.66 12.64 5.26
N PHE A 197 22.37 12.63 5.63
CA PHE A 197 21.30 13.23 4.81
C PHE A 197 21.46 14.76 4.62
N LEU A 198 22.22 15.42 5.48
CA LEU A 198 22.48 16.86 5.40
C LEU A 198 23.84 17.18 4.77
N LYS A 199 24.76 16.20 4.73
CA LYS A 199 26.17 16.40 4.35
C LYS A 199 26.52 15.88 2.98
N SER A 200 25.75 14.96 2.42
CA SER A 200 26.01 14.30 1.14
C SER A 200 24.73 14.08 0.35
N GLU A 201 24.87 13.79 -0.94
CA GLU A 201 23.79 13.19 -1.72
C GLU A 201 23.44 11.84 -1.11
N VAL A 202 22.13 11.52 -1.02
CA VAL A 202 21.66 10.24 -0.50
C VAL A 202 20.75 9.56 -1.51
N ILE A 203 21.05 8.32 -1.84
CA ILE A 203 20.21 7.44 -2.65
C ILE A 203 19.50 6.47 -1.71
N GLY A 204 18.16 6.47 -1.72
CA GLY A 204 17.37 5.56 -0.90
C GLY A 204 17.17 4.21 -1.59
N ILE A 205 17.27 3.12 -0.83
CA ILE A 205 17.03 1.75 -1.29
C ILE A 205 16.08 1.03 -0.33
N ASN A 206 15.02 0.44 -0.88
CA ASN A 206 14.11 -0.46 -0.18
C ASN A 206 14.07 -1.80 -0.92
N ILE A 207 14.43 -2.87 -0.24
CA ILE A 207 14.25 -4.26 -0.66
C ILE A 207 13.27 -4.94 0.30
N SER A 208 12.51 -5.93 -0.17
CA SER A 208 11.53 -6.61 0.68
C SER A 208 11.60 -8.14 0.51
N PRO A 209 11.28 -8.92 1.56
CA PRO A 209 11.13 -10.37 1.41
C PRO A 209 10.10 -10.75 0.34
N MET A 210 9.10 -9.90 0.11
CA MET A 210 8.05 -10.15 -0.86
C MET A 210 8.57 -10.16 -2.30
N ILE A 211 9.47 -9.25 -2.71
CA ILE A 211 10.03 -9.30 -4.07
C ILE A 211 10.98 -10.49 -4.25
N ILE A 212 11.73 -10.85 -3.20
CA ILE A 212 12.57 -12.04 -3.17
C ILE A 212 11.72 -13.30 -3.35
N HIS A 213 10.55 -13.36 -2.69
CA HIS A 213 9.62 -14.49 -2.84
C HIS A 213 8.96 -14.55 -4.22
N ASN A 214 8.74 -13.40 -4.88
CA ASN A 214 8.08 -13.31 -6.20
C ASN A 214 9.06 -13.36 -7.39
N GLU A 215 10.37 -13.49 -7.16
CA GLU A 215 11.34 -13.70 -8.24
C GLU A 215 11.16 -15.06 -8.93
N ARG A 216 11.50 -15.16 -10.22
CA ARG A 216 11.49 -16.43 -10.95
C ARG A 216 12.82 -17.17 -10.84
N ASN A 217 13.92 -16.43 -10.78
CA ASN A 217 15.27 -16.96 -10.65
C ASN A 217 15.74 -16.72 -9.21
N ALA A 218 15.86 -17.81 -8.44
CA ALA A 218 16.19 -17.72 -7.01
C ALA A 218 17.51 -16.98 -6.77
N GLY A 219 17.46 -15.96 -5.91
CA GLY A 219 18.58 -15.10 -5.55
C GLY A 219 18.85 -13.94 -6.51
N ALA A 220 18.14 -13.85 -7.64
CA ALA A 220 18.35 -12.80 -8.64
C ALA A 220 18.05 -11.41 -8.07
N ALA A 221 16.96 -11.27 -7.33
CA ALA A 221 16.58 -9.98 -6.72
C ALA A 221 17.69 -9.49 -5.79
N TYR A 222 18.11 -10.32 -4.84
CA TYR A 222 19.16 -9.96 -3.89
C TYR A 222 20.50 -9.63 -4.56
N ALA A 223 20.91 -10.45 -5.54
CA ALA A 223 22.14 -10.22 -6.32
C ALA A 223 22.11 -8.88 -7.08
N ASN A 224 20.97 -8.52 -7.66
CA ASN A 224 20.76 -7.24 -8.33
C ASN A 224 20.89 -6.04 -7.38
N TYR A 225 20.29 -6.12 -6.16
CA TYR A 225 20.45 -5.05 -5.17
C TYR A 225 21.91 -4.92 -4.70
N LYS A 226 22.60 -6.03 -4.49
CA LYS A 226 24.03 -6.04 -4.14
C LYS A 226 24.88 -5.40 -5.24
N ALA A 227 24.66 -5.76 -6.50
CA ALA A 227 25.35 -5.17 -7.64
C ALA A 227 25.07 -3.66 -7.80
N LEU A 228 23.84 -3.23 -7.57
CA LEU A 228 23.46 -1.82 -7.57
C LEU A 228 24.19 -1.03 -6.48
N ILE A 229 24.23 -1.54 -5.24
CA ILE A 229 24.95 -0.89 -4.14
C ILE A 229 26.44 -0.75 -4.48
N GLN A 230 27.07 -1.82 -4.99
CA GLN A 230 28.46 -1.78 -5.43
C GLN A 230 28.67 -0.74 -6.53
N TYR A 231 27.79 -0.70 -7.55
CA TYR A 231 27.87 0.29 -8.62
C TYR A 231 27.79 1.74 -8.09
N ILE A 232 26.85 2.02 -7.19
CA ILE A 232 26.71 3.36 -6.58
C ILE A 232 27.99 3.74 -5.82
N MET A 233 28.57 2.80 -5.08
CA MET A 233 29.81 3.02 -4.33
C MET A 233 31.00 3.31 -5.25
N ASP A 234 31.09 2.64 -6.40
CA ASP A 234 32.23 2.77 -7.31
C ASP A 234 32.11 4.00 -8.21
N ASN A 235 30.90 4.51 -8.47
CA ASN A 235 30.67 5.52 -9.50
C ASN A 235 30.10 6.85 -8.96
N THR A 236 29.81 6.96 -7.67
CA THR A 236 29.27 8.18 -7.04
C THR A 236 29.91 8.39 -5.67
N ASP A 237 29.76 9.60 -5.11
CA ASP A 237 30.10 9.92 -3.71
C ASP A 237 28.85 9.86 -2.79
N ALA A 238 27.70 9.44 -3.31
CA ALA A 238 26.44 9.41 -2.55
C ALA A 238 26.50 8.43 -1.38
N SER A 239 25.86 8.77 -0.28
CA SER A 239 25.49 7.82 0.77
C SER A 239 24.27 7.01 0.32
N ILE A 240 24.07 5.82 0.88
CA ILE A 240 22.98 4.92 0.52
C ILE A 240 22.14 4.66 1.77
N ALA A 241 20.86 5.05 1.74
CA ALA A 241 19.92 4.82 2.84
C ALA A 241 19.12 3.54 2.61
N LEU A 242 19.39 2.52 3.40
CA LEU A 242 18.67 1.25 3.43
C LEU A 242 17.40 1.44 4.28
N THR A 243 16.25 1.60 3.64
CA THR A 243 15.02 2.10 4.25
C THR A 243 13.95 1.00 4.34
N PRO A 244 13.55 0.54 5.53
CA PRO A 244 12.44 -0.42 5.71
C PRO A 244 11.10 0.28 5.51
N HIS A 245 10.08 -0.50 5.12
CA HIS A 245 8.71 -0.01 5.02
C HIS A 245 7.66 -1.00 5.53
N VAL A 246 8.06 -2.23 5.83
CA VAL A 246 7.25 -3.25 6.52
C VAL A 246 8.14 -3.93 7.56
N VAL A 247 7.63 -4.02 8.79
CA VAL A 247 8.34 -4.60 9.93
C VAL A 247 7.58 -5.76 10.59
N TRP A 248 6.62 -6.36 9.88
CA TRP A 248 5.92 -7.56 10.35
C TRP A 248 6.85 -8.75 10.45
N ALA A 249 6.74 -9.53 11.51
CA ALA A 249 7.63 -10.67 11.81
C ALA A 249 7.84 -11.64 10.63
N ASN A 250 6.81 -11.86 9.79
CA ASN A 250 6.88 -12.77 8.66
C ASN A 250 7.23 -12.09 7.32
N ASN A 251 7.42 -10.77 7.31
CA ASN A 251 7.63 -9.99 6.08
C ASN A 251 8.41 -8.70 6.39
N ASP A 252 9.51 -8.84 7.14
CA ASP A 252 10.31 -7.74 7.69
C ASP A 252 11.40 -7.30 6.71
N ASP A 253 11.29 -6.08 6.20
CA ASP A 253 12.26 -5.49 5.28
C ASP A 253 13.65 -5.31 5.93
N ARG A 254 13.70 -5.18 7.27
CA ARG A 254 14.97 -5.02 8.00
C ARG A 254 15.88 -6.23 7.86
N ILE A 255 15.32 -7.42 7.60
CA ILE A 255 16.11 -8.65 7.43
C ILE A 255 17.01 -8.56 6.19
N PRO A 256 16.49 -8.43 4.95
CA PRO A 256 17.35 -8.31 3.76
C PRO A 256 18.16 -7.01 3.74
N LEU A 257 17.67 -5.91 4.32
CA LEU A 257 18.43 -4.66 4.43
C LEU A 257 19.65 -4.81 5.34
N LYS A 258 19.48 -5.45 6.50
CA LYS A 258 20.60 -5.74 7.42
C LYS A 258 21.61 -6.67 6.77
N GLN A 259 21.17 -7.67 6.03
CA GLN A 259 22.07 -8.58 5.31
C GLN A 259 22.88 -7.81 4.25
N LEU A 260 22.26 -6.90 3.47
CA LEU A 260 23.00 -6.02 2.55
C LEU A 260 24.02 -5.15 3.29
N TYR A 261 23.63 -4.56 4.42
CA TYR A 261 24.52 -3.74 5.24
C TYR A 261 25.76 -4.52 5.71
N ASP A 262 25.57 -5.77 6.16
CA ASP A 262 26.65 -6.63 6.62
C ASP A 262 27.53 -7.16 5.45
N ASP A 263 26.93 -7.46 4.29
CA ASP A 263 27.65 -7.90 3.07
C ASP A 263 28.64 -6.86 2.54
N PHE A 264 28.48 -5.60 2.93
CA PHE A 264 29.41 -4.50 2.61
C PHE A 264 30.22 -4.05 3.83
N ASP A 265 30.48 -4.96 4.79
CA ASP A 265 31.30 -4.71 5.98
C ASP A 265 30.89 -3.44 6.75
N GLN A 266 29.57 -3.15 6.77
CA GLN A 266 29.00 -1.96 7.42
C GLN A 266 29.64 -0.66 6.92
N ASN A 267 29.89 -0.57 5.63
CA ASN A 267 30.55 0.57 4.99
C ASN A 267 29.97 1.90 5.50
N PRO A 268 30.79 2.89 5.87
CA PRO A 268 30.31 4.16 6.43
C PRO A 268 29.40 4.98 5.52
N ARG A 269 29.36 4.67 4.21
CA ARG A 269 28.40 5.27 3.27
C ARG A 269 27.01 4.62 3.31
N LEU A 270 26.84 3.46 3.93
CA LEU A 270 25.54 2.83 4.13
C LEU A 270 24.89 3.37 5.41
N ILE A 271 23.64 3.79 5.30
CA ILE A 271 22.79 4.22 6.41
C ILE A 271 21.71 3.17 6.59
N LEU A 272 21.71 2.44 7.68
CA LEU A 272 20.61 1.57 8.04
C LEU A 272 19.55 2.43 8.75
N VAL A 273 18.45 2.72 8.04
CA VAL A 273 17.36 3.53 8.59
C VAL A 273 16.57 2.69 9.58
N GLU A 274 16.40 3.22 10.79
CA GLU A 274 15.60 2.60 11.84
C GLU A 274 14.10 2.60 11.48
N ASP A 275 13.31 1.90 12.29
CA ASP A 275 11.86 1.89 12.16
C ASP A 275 11.27 3.23 12.60
N HIS A 276 10.36 3.78 11.78
CA HIS A 276 9.68 5.04 11.98
C HIS A 276 8.21 4.94 11.57
N THR A 277 7.39 5.90 11.97
CA THR A 277 6.01 6.02 11.45
C THR A 277 6.01 6.33 9.95
N ALA A 278 4.92 6.00 9.25
CA ALA A 278 4.81 6.27 7.82
C ALA A 278 5.06 7.75 7.43
N PRO A 279 4.57 8.78 8.16
CA PRO A 279 4.90 10.16 7.87
C PRO A 279 6.39 10.51 8.06
N GLU A 280 7.05 9.91 9.03
CA GLU A 280 8.47 10.10 9.29
C GLU A 280 9.33 9.40 8.22
N LEU A 281 8.97 8.17 7.82
CA LEU A 281 9.60 7.50 6.67
C LEU A 281 9.44 8.32 5.39
N LYS A 282 8.24 8.89 5.16
CA LYS A 282 8.02 9.79 4.02
C LYS A 282 8.92 11.02 4.08
N TYR A 283 9.14 11.59 5.27
CA TYR A 283 10.08 12.70 5.45
C TYR A 283 11.52 12.29 5.14
N ILE A 284 11.99 11.15 5.67
CA ILE A 284 13.33 10.63 5.40
C ILE A 284 13.53 10.36 3.90
N ILE A 285 12.58 9.68 3.26
CA ILE A 285 12.61 9.39 1.83
C ILE A 285 12.62 10.68 1.00
N SER A 286 11.91 11.73 1.43
CA SER A 286 11.89 13.03 0.75
C SER A 286 13.25 13.71 0.66
N LYS A 287 14.22 13.30 1.48
CA LYS A 287 15.59 13.82 1.48
C LYS A 287 16.52 13.09 0.53
N CYS A 288 16.04 12.02 -0.09
CA CYS A 288 16.83 11.30 -1.09
C CYS A 288 16.86 12.04 -2.43
N SER A 289 17.99 11.97 -3.12
CA SER A 289 18.13 12.48 -4.47
C SER A 289 17.48 11.56 -5.50
N PHE A 290 17.47 10.27 -5.21
CA PHE A 290 16.87 9.18 -5.99
C PHE A 290 16.42 8.06 -5.05
N PHE A 291 15.41 7.27 -5.46
CA PHE A 291 14.91 6.16 -4.67
C PHE A 291 14.75 4.89 -5.52
N VAL A 292 15.15 3.74 -5.00
CA VAL A 292 14.88 2.43 -5.59
C VAL A 292 14.02 1.64 -4.62
N GLY A 293 12.77 1.38 -4.98
CA GLY A 293 11.79 0.85 -4.03
C GLY A 293 11.10 -0.42 -4.49
N ALA A 294 10.97 -1.39 -3.56
CA ALA A 294 10.21 -2.62 -3.74
C ALA A 294 8.79 -2.56 -3.14
N ARG A 295 8.58 -1.74 -2.12
CA ARG A 295 7.28 -1.53 -1.48
C ARG A 295 6.55 -0.38 -2.14
N THR A 296 5.31 -0.62 -2.59
CA THR A 296 4.49 0.39 -3.27
C THR A 296 4.38 1.68 -2.47
N HIS A 297 4.14 1.60 -1.16
CA HIS A 297 3.98 2.81 -0.36
C HIS A 297 5.30 3.52 -0.03
N ALA A 298 6.45 2.83 -0.06
CA ALA A 298 7.75 3.49 -0.06
C ALA A 298 7.98 4.27 -1.36
N THR A 299 7.60 3.70 -2.51
CA THR A 299 7.68 4.40 -3.80
C THR A 299 6.67 5.54 -3.92
N ILE A 300 5.47 5.40 -3.33
CA ILE A 300 4.50 6.51 -3.22
C ILE A 300 5.05 7.63 -2.33
N ALA A 301 5.69 7.29 -1.21
CA ALA A 301 6.34 8.30 -0.36
C ALA A 301 7.40 9.10 -1.13
N ALA A 302 8.20 8.42 -1.96
CA ALA A 302 9.18 9.06 -2.84
C ALA A 302 8.50 9.91 -3.93
N TYR A 303 7.62 9.34 -4.73
CA TYR A 303 6.92 10.08 -5.79
C TYR A 303 6.19 11.31 -5.27
N SER A 304 5.41 11.16 -4.20
CA SER A 304 4.58 12.23 -3.63
C SER A 304 5.37 13.37 -3.01
N THR A 305 6.68 13.21 -2.86
CA THR A 305 7.63 14.23 -2.42
C THR A 305 8.59 14.69 -3.52
N GLY A 306 8.31 14.34 -4.78
CA GLY A 306 9.08 14.75 -5.94
C GLY A 306 10.41 14.01 -6.09
N VAL A 307 10.62 12.86 -5.43
CA VAL A 307 11.84 12.07 -5.53
C VAL A 307 11.77 11.15 -6.75
N PRO A 308 12.71 11.26 -7.71
CA PRO A 308 12.82 10.34 -8.84
C PRO A 308 13.00 8.91 -8.35
N THR A 309 12.22 7.96 -8.91
CA THR A 309 12.13 6.62 -8.33
C THR A 309 12.12 5.55 -9.40
N LEU A 310 12.94 4.51 -9.22
CA LEU A 310 12.87 3.24 -9.93
C LEU A 310 12.11 2.23 -9.05
N VAL A 311 11.03 1.65 -9.58
CA VAL A 311 10.22 0.65 -8.86
C VAL A 311 10.65 -0.75 -9.26
N VAL A 312 10.98 -1.59 -8.28
CA VAL A 312 11.09 -3.04 -8.48
C VAL A 312 9.74 -3.66 -8.15
N GLY A 313 8.93 -3.86 -9.18
CA GLY A 313 7.52 -4.22 -9.04
C GLY A 313 7.20 -5.66 -9.45
N TYR A 314 6.01 -6.14 -9.06
CA TYR A 314 5.51 -7.44 -9.46
C TYR A 314 4.00 -7.46 -9.77
N SER A 315 3.30 -6.33 -9.65
CA SER A 315 1.84 -6.25 -9.80
C SER A 315 1.36 -4.99 -10.53
N VAL A 316 0.09 -4.98 -10.89
CA VAL A 316 -0.62 -3.89 -11.59
C VAL A 316 -0.44 -2.52 -10.92
N LYS A 317 -0.41 -2.46 -9.59
CA LYS A 317 -0.30 -1.19 -8.85
C LYS A 317 0.96 -0.39 -9.18
N ALA A 318 2.11 -1.04 -9.28
CA ALA A 318 3.35 -0.37 -9.68
C ALA A 318 3.26 0.19 -11.11
N ARG A 319 2.74 -0.63 -12.03
CA ARG A 319 2.57 -0.28 -13.44
C ARG A 319 1.55 0.83 -13.62
N GLY A 320 0.37 0.72 -12.97
CA GLY A 320 -0.70 1.70 -13.08
C GLY A 320 -0.31 3.06 -12.53
N ILE A 321 0.34 3.11 -11.35
CA ILE A 321 0.83 4.37 -10.78
C ILE A 321 1.88 5.02 -11.69
N ALA A 322 2.86 4.25 -12.21
CA ALA A 322 3.87 4.80 -13.12
C ALA A 322 3.21 5.34 -14.42
N ARG A 323 2.24 4.61 -14.99
CA ARG A 323 1.48 5.06 -16.15
C ARG A 323 0.73 6.35 -15.88
N ASP A 324 0.11 6.50 -14.72
CA ASP A 324 -0.65 7.70 -14.35
C ASP A 324 0.25 8.91 -14.09
N LEU A 325 1.48 8.69 -13.60
CA LEU A 325 2.44 9.75 -13.31
C LEU A 325 3.25 10.17 -14.56
N PHE A 326 3.62 9.22 -15.43
CA PHE A 326 4.58 9.46 -16.52
C PHE A 326 4.01 9.17 -17.91
N GLY A 327 2.76 8.70 -18.02
CA GLY A 327 2.14 8.29 -19.29
C GLY A 327 2.57 6.91 -19.78
N LEU A 328 3.58 6.29 -19.15
CA LEU A 328 4.12 4.96 -19.47
C LEU A 328 4.71 4.29 -18.22
N GLU A 329 4.78 2.97 -18.24
CA GLU A 329 5.38 2.18 -17.18
C GLU A 329 6.82 1.75 -17.50
N ASP A 330 7.14 1.65 -18.79
CA ASP A 330 8.45 1.21 -19.28
C ASP A 330 9.57 2.15 -18.83
N GLY A 331 10.63 1.57 -18.30
CA GLY A 331 11.76 2.29 -17.75
C GLY A 331 11.59 2.76 -16.30
N TYR A 332 10.35 2.95 -15.80
CA TYR A 332 10.08 3.34 -14.41
C TYR A 332 9.82 2.14 -13.49
N VAL A 333 9.33 1.04 -14.05
CA VAL A 333 9.05 -0.20 -13.33
C VAL A 333 9.88 -1.33 -13.91
N LEU A 334 10.68 -1.97 -13.06
CA LEU A 334 11.43 -3.19 -13.39
C LEU A 334 10.69 -4.38 -12.77
N PRO A 335 10.07 -5.27 -13.58
CA PRO A 335 9.38 -6.43 -13.06
C PRO A 335 10.38 -7.43 -12.46
N VAL A 336 10.25 -7.73 -11.16
CA VAL A 336 11.15 -8.66 -10.46
C VAL A 336 11.19 -10.06 -11.10
N GLN A 337 10.08 -10.48 -11.71
CA GLN A 337 9.98 -11.76 -12.42
C GLN A 337 10.87 -11.83 -13.70
N GLN A 338 11.33 -10.69 -14.19
CA GLN A 338 12.18 -10.61 -15.39
C GLN A 338 13.67 -10.62 -15.06
N LEU A 339 14.06 -10.44 -13.79
CA LEU A 339 15.45 -10.48 -13.37
C LEU A 339 16.05 -11.87 -13.62
N LYS A 340 17.16 -11.92 -14.37
CA LYS A 340 17.88 -13.14 -14.76
C LYS A 340 19.32 -13.12 -14.30
N GLU A 341 19.95 -11.97 -14.45
CA GLU A 341 21.35 -11.71 -14.12
C GLU A 341 21.44 -10.72 -12.96
N SER A 342 22.65 -10.35 -12.56
CA SER A 342 22.85 -9.50 -11.37
C SER A 342 22.95 -8.00 -11.69
N ASN A 343 22.86 -7.57 -12.94
CA ASN A 343 23.10 -6.17 -13.34
C ASN A 343 21.90 -5.45 -13.96
N GLU A 344 20.75 -6.10 -14.08
CA GLU A 344 19.56 -5.53 -14.75
C GLU A 344 19.01 -4.33 -13.97
N LEU A 345 18.98 -4.43 -12.63
CA LEU A 345 18.59 -3.32 -11.78
C LEU A 345 19.56 -2.14 -11.87
N THR A 346 20.86 -2.42 -11.97
CA THR A 346 21.90 -1.39 -12.15
C THR A 346 21.71 -0.67 -13.48
N GLN A 347 21.45 -1.39 -14.58
CA GLN A 347 21.23 -0.79 -15.89
C GLN A 347 19.95 0.10 -15.89
N ALA A 348 18.86 -0.38 -15.28
CA ALA A 348 17.63 0.40 -15.13
C ALA A 348 17.86 1.66 -14.27
N PHE A 349 18.62 1.54 -13.19
CA PHE A 349 19.00 2.65 -12.33
C PHE A 349 19.78 3.72 -13.12
N ILE A 350 20.83 3.35 -13.85
CA ILE A 350 21.65 4.28 -14.64
C ILE A 350 20.76 5.10 -15.57
N GLY A 351 19.89 4.43 -16.34
CA GLY A 351 19.02 5.09 -17.32
C GLY A 351 18.05 6.12 -16.73
N LEU A 352 17.56 5.92 -15.48
CA LEU A 352 16.72 6.87 -14.80
C LEU A 352 17.52 7.91 -14.00
N TYR A 353 18.61 7.50 -13.37
CA TYR A 353 19.43 8.39 -12.54
C TYR A 353 20.03 9.52 -13.37
N GLU A 354 20.44 9.27 -14.59
CA GLU A 354 20.91 10.29 -15.54
C GLU A 354 19.82 11.35 -15.85
N LYS A 355 18.54 10.98 -15.76
CA LYS A 355 17.39 11.85 -16.04
C LYS A 355 16.72 12.39 -14.76
N ARG A 356 17.31 12.15 -13.58
CA ARG A 356 16.66 12.42 -12.28
C ARG A 356 16.16 13.85 -12.11
N ASP A 357 16.89 14.85 -12.62
CA ASP A 357 16.50 16.24 -12.49
C ASP A 357 15.26 16.56 -13.34
N ALA A 358 15.18 16.01 -14.55
CA ALA A 358 14.01 16.13 -15.42
C ALA A 358 12.79 15.41 -14.82
N ILE A 359 12.99 14.21 -14.24
CA ILE A 359 11.93 13.45 -13.56
C ILE A 359 11.42 14.21 -12.35
N ARG A 360 12.31 14.79 -11.54
CA ARG A 360 11.95 15.65 -10.39
C ARG A 360 11.13 16.86 -10.82
N ALA A 361 11.55 17.57 -11.88
CA ALA A 361 10.84 18.70 -12.41
C ALA A 361 9.43 18.30 -12.88
N HIS A 362 9.30 17.20 -13.62
CA HIS A 362 8.03 16.65 -14.06
C HIS A 362 7.10 16.29 -12.89
N LEU A 363 7.62 15.59 -11.86
CA LEU A 363 6.84 15.24 -10.67
C LEU A 363 6.33 16.51 -9.97
N ASN A 364 7.19 17.51 -9.76
CA ASN A 364 6.81 18.76 -9.09
C ASN A 364 5.71 19.51 -9.85
N GLU A 365 5.72 19.47 -11.17
CA GLU A 365 4.70 20.09 -12.02
C GLU A 365 3.36 19.34 -11.96
N MET A 366 3.39 18.00 -12.06
CA MET A 366 2.18 17.22 -12.23
C MET A 366 1.48 16.85 -10.91
N LEU A 367 2.23 16.68 -9.80
CA LEU A 367 1.70 16.19 -8.52
C LEU A 367 0.54 17.01 -7.95
N PRO A 368 0.54 18.36 -7.98
CA PRO A 368 -0.58 19.13 -7.46
C PRO A 368 -1.91 18.75 -8.14
N GLY A 369 -1.92 18.64 -9.46
CA GLY A 369 -3.08 18.23 -10.23
C GLY A 369 -3.46 16.77 -10.03
N TYR A 370 -2.46 15.88 -9.86
CA TYR A 370 -2.69 14.47 -9.58
C TYR A 370 -3.35 14.27 -8.21
N ILE A 371 -2.83 14.90 -7.16
CA ILE A 371 -3.37 14.81 -5.81
C ILE A 371 -4.78 15.42 -5.72
N ALA A 372 -5.04 16.52 -6.43
CA ALA A 372 -6.35 17.16 -6.45
C ALA A 372 -7.48 16.26 -7.00
N ARG A 373 -7.15 15.18 -7.74
CA ARG A 373 -8.16 14.19 -8.16
C ARG A 373 -8.84 13.49 -6.96
N ALA A 374 -8.20 13.48 -5.80
CA ALA A 374 -8.76 12.94 -4.58
C ALA A 374 -10.05 13.67 -4.11
N ASP A 375 -10.23 14.96 -4.47
CA ASP A 375 -11.43 15.73 -4.17
C ASP A 375 -12.70 15.14 -4.82
N ALA A 376 -12.57 14.46 -5.96
CA ALA A 376 -13.68 13.79 -6.61
C ALA A 376 -14.27 12.66 -5.76
N ALA A 377 -13.40 11.89 -5.08
CA ALA A 377 -13.84 10.84 -4.19
C ALA A 377 -14.47 11.39 -2.91
N ARG A 378 -13.92 12.48 -2.36
CA ARG A 378 -14.52 13.15 -1.18
C ARG A 378 -15.96 13.57 -1.49
N LYS A 379 -16.20 14.25 -2.61
CA LYS A 379 -17.55 14.65 -3.05
C LYS A 379 -18.48 13.45 -3.24
N ALA A 380 -17.98 12.38 -3.89
CA ALA A 380 -18.78 11.17 -4.10
C ALA A 380 -19.16 10.49 -2.76
N LEU A 381 -18.28 10.52 -1.76
CA LEU A 381 -18.62 10.01 -0.41
C LEU A 381 -19.64 10.87 0.31
N GLU A 382 -19.56 12.20 0.23
CA GLU A 382 -20.52 13.15 0.78
C GLU A 382 -21.90 12.91 0.18
N GLU A 383 -22.02 12.81 -1.16
CA GLU A 383 -23.25 12.48 -1.86
C GLU A 383 -23.83 11.10 -1.46
N LEU A 384 -22.97 10.11 -1.27
CA LEU A 384 -23.38 8.78 -0.82
C LEU A 384 -23.90 8.79 0.62
N ALA A 385 -23.38 9.64 1.50
CA ALA A 385 -23.80 9.72 2.89
C ALA A 385 -25.16 10.45 3.05
N GLU A 386 -25.46 11.39 2.13
CA GLU A 386 -26.71 12.15 2.12
C GLU A 386 -27.89 11.40 1.49
N ALA A 387 -27.63 10.46 0.59
CA ALA A 387 -28.61 9.65 -0.14
C ALA A 387 -29.07 8.43 0.67
#